data_665965e40129f721e4d71c960929584b
#
_entry.id   665965e40129f721e4d71c960929584b
#
_cell.length_a   1.000
_cell.length_b   1.000
_cell.length_c   1.000
_cell.angle_alpha   90.00
_cell.angle_beta   90.00
_cell.angle_gamma   90.00
#
_symmetry.space_group_name_H-M   'P 1'
#
loop_
_entity.id
_entity.type
_entity.pdbx_description
1 polymer ?
#
loop_
_entity_poly.entity_id
_entity_poly.type
_entity_poly.pdbx_seq_one_letter_code
_entity_poly.pdbx_strand_id
1 'polypeptide(L)'
;EFNEYEINVINEAISKGFNVWKIVISVSPDCLMKGVRAFMVFRNLENVGEIIKSIPNVRDIEDEKFDHEFTVFLISKLDVGMIKEQLNISEIKIKLMDKIELKKEVVKKEAKAKLISDQQSFRSRKKQQIHQTVRVDLGRLDKLMNLVGELVINKTRLEQIYFSNDWLGFQETLEQINRITTDLQTVVQNVRMVSIEQVFNRFPRMVRDLTQELKKKVNLVMEGEDTELDRTVIDEIGDPLVHLIRNALDHGLELPEERIKKQKDPVGTLKLSAQHEGNQVSICVEDDGRGLDYKVIGKKALEKEIITEDQLEAMDEQSILNLIFESGFSMAEKVTDVSGRGVGLDVVKNKIAALNGQVSVETKKGHKTRFLIKLPLTLAIIQALLVNVQKEVFAIPLANIDETTSLEPDEIKNIHGQPAMILRGEVLPLVYLKKILNVPADTAEDELNVVIVQKGEQKIGLVVEDLIGQQEIVISSLGKLLSGLLGIVGASILGNGTVSLILDIETLF
;
A
#
# COMPACT_ATOMS: atom_id res chain seq x y z
N GLU A 1 -23.47 28.38 3.79
CA GLU A 1 -22.32 29.28 3.64
C GLU A 1 -21.28 28.63 2.75
N PHE A 2 -20.65 29.42 1.88
CA PHE A 2 -19.55 28.97 1.02
C PHE A 2 -18.24 29.11 1.77
N ASN A 3 -17.31 28.16 1.57
CA ASN A 3 -15.96 28.28 2.08
C ASN A 3 -15.12 29.22 1.17
N GLU A 4 -13.92 29.59 1.62
CA GLU A 4 -13.05 30.56 0.92
C GLU A 4 -12.62 30.07 -0.49
N TYR A 5 -12.45 28.75 -0.66
CA TYR A 5 -12.16 28.13 -1.93
C TYR A 5 -13.37 28.18 -2.88
N GLU A 6 -14.56 27.81 -2.39
CA GLU A 6 -15.81 27.87 -3.16
C GLU A 6 -16.09 29.31 -3.63
N ILE A 7 -15.83 30.32 -2.80
CA ILE A 7 -15.97 31.74 -3.14
C ILE A 7 -14.99 32.13 -4.27
N ASN A 8 -13.74 31.64 -4.22
CA ASN A 8 -12.75 31.91 -5.26
C ASN A 8 -13.15 31.29 -6.60
N VAL A 9 -13.64 30.03 -6.60
CA VAL A 9 -14.14 29.34 -7.79
C VAL A 9 -15.35 30.11 -8.39
N ILE A 10 -16.30 30.53 -7.55
CA ILE A 10 -17.46 31.33 -7.98
C ILE A 10 -16.99 32.66 -8.63
N ASN A 11 -16.07 33.37 -8.00
CA ASN A 11 -15.55 34.64 -8.53
C ASN A 11 -14.83 34.44 -9.87
N GLU A 12 -14.02 33.39 -10.00
CA GLU A 12 -13.33 33.04 -11.23
C GLU A 12 -14.34 32.68 -12.35
N ALA A 13 -15.35 31.89 -12.05
CA ALA A 13 -16.42 31.53 -12.99
C ALA A 13 -17.17 32.77 -13.49
N ILE A 14 -17.57 33.66 -12.57
CA ILE A 14 -18.26 34.92 -12.92
C ILE A 14 -17.35 35.82 -13.79
N SER A 15 -16.05 35.88 -13.50
CA SER A 15 -15.08 36.69 -14.29
C SER A 15 -14.92 36.14 -15.72
N LYS A 16 -15.11 34.83 -15.92
CA LYS A 16 -15.06 34.15 -17.21
C LYS A 16 -16.42 34.12 -17.95
N GLY A 17 -17.45 34.82 -17.40
CA GLY A 17 -18.76 34.96 -18.02
C GLY A 17 -19.71 33.77 -17.80
N PHE A 18 -19.45 32.94 -16.80
CA PHE A 18 -20.38 31.88 -16.38
C PHE A 18 -21.41 32.44 -15.37
N ASN A 19 -22.59 31.84 -15.36
CA ASN A 19 -23.61 32.10 -14.33
C ASN A 19 -23.49 31.06 -13.21
N VAL A 20 -23.74 31.48 -12.00
CA VAL A 20 -23.79 30.58 -10.83
C VAL A 20 -25.24 30.49 -10.35
N TRP A 21 -25.77 29.27 -10.37
CA TRP A 21 -27.17 29.00 -10.06
C TRP A 21 -27.31 28.28 -8.73
N LYS A 22 -28.21 28.75 -7.86
CA LYS A 22 -28.70 28.00 -6.71
C LYS A 22 -30.00 27.34 -7.11
N ILE A 23 -30.06 26.03 -7.14
CA ILE A 23 -31.22 25.25 -7.56
C ILE A 23 -31.73 24.45 -6.35
N VAL A 24 -32.93 24.69 -5.93
CA VAL A 24 -33.63 23.92 -4.87
C VAL A 24 -34.56 22.93 -5.55
N ILE A 25 -34.36 21.68 -5.32
CA ILE A 25 -35.01 20.56 -5.97
C ILE A 25 -35.83 19.79 -4.93
N SER A 26 -37.09 19.53 -5.25
CA SER A 26 -38.00 18.74 -4.42
C SER A 26 -38.38 17.45 -5.13
N VAL A 27 -38.24 16.33 -4.41
CA VAL A 27 -38.68 15.00 -4.83
C VAL A 27 -40.09 14.73 -4.28
N SER A 28 -40.95 14.12 -5.09
CA SER A 28 -42.30 13.78 -4.67
C SER A 28 -42.30 12.91 -3.40
N PRO A 29 -43.19 13.17 -2.42
CA PRO A 29 -43.34 12.33 -1.23
C PRO A 29 -43.63 10.86 -1.54
N ASP A 30 -44.33 10.59 -2.65
CA ASP A 30 -44.70 9.25 -3.09
C ASP A 30 -43.60 8.51 -3.85
N CYS A 31 -42.42 9.11 -4.01
CA CYS A 31 -41.29 8.51 -4.73
C CYS A 31 -40.65 7.38 -3.91
N LEU A 32 -40.70 6.16 -4.46
CA LEU A 32 -40.13 4.95 -3.81
C LEU A 32 -38.61 4.86 -3.89
N MET A 33 -37.95 5.62 -4.81
CA MET A 33 -36.51 5.59 -5.04
C MET A 33 -35.93 7.01 -5.12
N LYS A 34 -35.90 7.70 -3.99
CA LYS A 34 -35.45 9.11 -3.92
C LYS A 34 -34.01 9.28 -4.37
N GLY A 35 -33.09 8.35 -3.99
CA GLY A 35 -31.68 8.37 -4.36
C GLY A 35 -31.48 8.24 -5.86
N VAL A 36 -32.20 7.33 -6.51
CA VAL A 36 -32.11 7.16 -7.99
C VAL A 36 -32.58 8.41 -8.72
N ARG A 37 -33.66 9.04 -8.26
CA ARG A 37 -34.17 10.30 -8.86
C ARG A 37 -33.18 11.44 -8.67
N ALA A 38 -32.62 11.57 -7.48
CA ALA A 38 -31.56 12.53 -7.21
C ALA A 38 -30.33 12.31 -8.06
N PHE A 39 -29.88 11.06 -8.23
CA PHE A 39 -28.76 10.70 -9.12
C PHE A 39 -29.02 11.13 -10.57
N MET A 40 -30.24 10.92 -11.09
CA MET A 40 -30.60 11.39 -12.43
C MET A 40 -30.50 12.91 -12.56
N VAL A 41 -30.89 13.65 -11.51
CA VAL A 41 -30.76 15.12 -11.47
C VAL A 41 -29.27 15.51 -11.53
N PHE A 42 -28.41 14.90 -10.71
CA PHE A 42 -26.97 15.20 -10.72
C PHE A 42 -26.36 14.93 -12.09
N ARG A 43 -26.63 13.77 -12.68
CA ARG A 43 -26.15 13.41 -14.01
C ARG A 43 -26.59 14.40 -15.10
N ASN A 44 -27.84 14.86 -15.06
CA ASN A 44 -28.33 15.83 -16.02
C ASN A 44 -27.71 17.22 -15.80
N LEU A 45 -27.47 17.62 -14.56
CA LEU A 45 -26.79 18.89 -14.24
C LEU A 45 -25.32 18.89 -14.62
N GLU A 46 -24.60 17.76 -14.48
CA GLU A 46 -23.21 17.59 -14.89
C GLU A 46 -23.04 17.75 -16.43
N ASN A 47 -24.05 17.36 -17.21
CA ASN A 47 -24.04 17.56 -18.67
C ASN A 47 -24.15 19.04 -19.09
N VAL A 48 -24.65 19.92 -18.22
CA VAL A 48 -24.95 21.33 -18.54
C VAL A 48 -24.08 22.31 -17.77
N GLY A 49 -23.26 21.84 -16.81
CA GLY A 49 -22.41 22.69 -16.00
C GLY A 49 -21.60 21.94 -14.96
N GLU A 50 -20.91 22.67 -14.14
CA GLU A 50 -20.08 22.14 -13.05
C GLU A 50 -20.78 22.36 -11.70
N ILE A 51 -20.96 21.29 -10.93
CA ILE A 51 -21.59 21.35 -9.60
C ILE A 51 -20.52 21.72 -8.57
N ILE A 52 -20.68 22.87 -7.91
CA ILE A 52 -19.76 23.35 -6.86
C ILE A 52 -20.05 22.65 -5.54
N LYS A 53 -21.35 22.53 -5.20
CA LYS A 53 -21.80 22.08 -3.87
C LYS A 53 -23.22 21.56 -3.92
N SER A 54 -23.51 20.58 -3.07
CA SER A 54 -24.89 20.16 -2.75
C SER A 54 -25.14 20.23 -1.24
N ILE A 55 -26.39 20.42 -0.85
CA ILE A 55 -26.86 20.41 0.54
C ILE A 55 -28.15 19.59 0.60
N PRO A 56 -28.18 18.40 1.24
CA PRO A 56 -27.05 17.68 1.85
C PRO A 56 -25.94 17.34 0.86
N ASN A 57 -24.83 16.74 1.34
CA ASN A 57 -23.76 16.33 0.45
C ASN A 57 -24.22 15.18 -0.47
N VAL A 58 -23.51 14.94 -1.58
CA VAL A 58 -23.90 13.96 -2.60
C VAL A 58 -24.10 12.56 -2.00
N ARG A 59 -23.24 12.13 -1.06
CA ARG A 59 -23.36 10.80 -0.43
C ARG A 59 -24.60 10.65 0.43
N ASP A 60 -24.94 11.69 1.21
CA ASP A 60 -26.15 11.67 2.04
C ASP A 60 -27.40 11.65 1.16
N ILE A 61 -27.33 12.24 -0.03
CA ILE A 61 -28.42 12.23 -1.03
C ILE A 61 -28.52 10.84 -1.68
N GLU A 62 -27.39 10.22 -2.06
CA GLU A 62 -27.33 8.85 -2.60
C GLU A 62 -27.82 7.81 -1.57
N ASP A 63 -27.45 7.98 -0.30
CA ASP A 63 -27.89 7.14 0.82
C ASP A 63 -29.34 7.41 1.28
N GLU A 64 -30.07 8.26 0.54
CA GLU A 64 -31.46 8.70 0.85
C GLU A 64 -31.61 9.38 2.22
N LYS A 65 -30.51 9.93 2.78
CA LYS A 65 -30.49 10.66 4.06
C LYS A 65 -30.91 12.12 3.91
N PHE A 66 -32.01 12.35 3.19
CA PHE A 66 -32.64 13.65 3.05
C PHE A 66 -34.16 13.47 3.04
N ASP A 67 -34.88 14.48 3.49
CA ASP A 67 -36.35 14.40 3.56
C ASP A 67 -37.00 14.35 2.18
N HIS A 68 -37.20 15.49 1.53
CA HIS A 68 -37.78 15.58 0.18
C HIS A 68 -37.17 16.71 -0.64
N GLU A 69 -36.14 17.39 -0.11
CA GLU A 69 -35.55 18.55 -0.76
C GLU A 69 -34.04 18.53 -0.63
N PHE A 70 -33.38 18.94 -1.70
CA PHE A 70 -31.95 19.19 -1.67
C PHE A 70 -31.60 20.39 -2.55
N THR A 71 -30.46 21.02 -2.27
CA THR A 71 -29.98 22.21 -2.97
C THR A 71 -28.73 21.90 -3.72
N VAL A 72 -28.63 22.32 -4.97
CA VAL A 72 -27.40 22.18 -5.79
C VAL A 72 -26.95 23.56 -6.23
N PHE A 73 -25.63 23.81 -6.20
CA PHE A 73 -24.99 25.00 -6.72
C PHE A 73 -24.24 24.66 -7.99
N LEU A 74 -24.66 25.24 -9.13
CA LEU A 74 -24.21 24.91 -10.48
C LEU A 74 -23.57 26.13 -11.15
N ILE A 75 -22.37 25.94 -11.74
CA ILE A 75 -21.76 26.88 -12.68
C ILE A 75 -22.17 26.45 -14.10
N SER A 76 -22.80 27.34 -14.84
CA SER A 76 -23.19 27.02 -16.23
C SER A 76 -23.19 28.28 -17.11
N LYS A 77 -22.97 28.09 -18.41
CA LYS A 77 -23.20 29.14 -19.43
C LYS A 77 -24.65 29.23 -19.90
N LEU A 78 -25.44 28.23 -19.54
CA LEU A 78 -26.81 28.12 -20.00
C LEU A 78 -27.75 28.99 -19.17
N ASP A 79 -28.84 29.40 -19.81
CA ASP A 79 -29.94 30.16 -19.16
C ASP A 79 -30.90 29.25 -18.42
N VAL A 80 -31.72 29.84 -17.54
CA VAL A 80 -32.71 29.19 -16.69
C VAL A 80 -33.62 28.23 -17.49
N GLY A 81 -34.03 28.62 -18.70
CA GLY A 81 -34.93 27.83 -19.53
C GLY A 81 -34.32 26.48 -19.93
N MET A 82 -33.07 26.51 -20.41
CA MET A 82 -32.36 25.32 -20.87
C MET A 82 -32.02 24.36 -19.71
N ILE A 83 -31.68 24.90 -18.53
CA ILE A 83 -31.40 24.05 -17.35
C ILE A 83 -32.72 23.40 -16.85
N LYS A 84 -33.84 24.11 -16.90
CA LYS A 84 -35.16 23.55 -16.52
C LYS A 84 -35.61 22.41 -17.44
N GLU A 85 -35.31 22.50 -18.75
CA GLU A 85 -35.60 21.42 -19.69
C GLU A 85 -34.84 20.14 -19.37
N GLN A 86 -33.58 20.25 -18.97
CA GLN A 86 -32.75 19.10 -18.58
C GLN A 86 -33.19 18.48 -17.23
N LEU A 87 -33.86 19.24 -16.38
CA LEU A 87 -34.39 18.78 -15.11
C LEU A 87 -35.88 18.36 -15.17
N ASN A 88 -36.43 18.19 -16.36
CA ASN A 88 -37.79 17.67 -16.55
C ASN A 88 -37.81 16.13 -16.34
N ILE A 89 -37.67 15.73 -15.09
CA ILE A 89 -37.67 14.33 -14.63
C ILE A 89 -38.97 14.07 -13.90
N SER A 90 -39.62 12.92 -14.14
CA SER A 90 -40.83 12.49 -13.43
C SER A 90 -40.57 12.48 -11.91
N GLU A 91 -41.52 12.95 -11.11
CA GLU A 91 -41.49 13.03 -9.65
C GLU A 91 -40.50 14.06 -9.06
N ILE A 92 -39.89 14.93 -9.90
CA ILE A 92 -38.99 16.01 -9.49
C ILE A 92 -39.64 17.37 -9.82
N LYS A 93 -39.52 18.29 -8.89
CA LYS A 93 -39.95 19.69 -9.07
C LYS A 93 -38.86 20.66 -8.65
N ILE A 94 -38.60 21.66 -9.47
CA ILE A 94 -37.72 22.78 -9.13
C ILE A 94 -38.53 23.79 -8.31
N LYS A 95 -38.18 23.93 -7.02
CA LYS A 95 -38.84 24.89 -6.13
C LYS A 95 -38.33 26.31 -6.30
N LEU A 96 -37.01 26.45 -6.40
CA LEU A 96 -36.32 27.73 -6.50
C LEU A 96 -35.13 27.62 -7.41
N MET A 97 -34.90 28.64 -8.24
CA MET A 97 -33.71 28.74 -9.08
C MET A 97 -33.27 30.21 -9.12
N ASP A 98 -32.27 30.55 -8.34
CA ASP A 98 -31.74 31.89 -8.18
C ASP A 98 -30.32 32.00 -8.73
N LYS A 99 -30.03 33.14 -9.38
CA LYS A 99 -28.70 33.51 -9.79
C LYS A 99 -27.96 34.11 -8.60
N ILE A 100 -26.76 33.59 -8.30
CA ILE A 100 -25.93 34.10 -7.22
C ILE A 100 -25.11 35.28 -7.74
N GLU A 101 -25.34 36.49 -7.20
CA GLU A 101 -24.50 37.65 -7.41
C GLU A 101 -23.77 37.97 -6.10
N LEU A 102 -22.45 37.78 -6.06
CA LEU A 102 -21.63 38.17 -4.90
C LEU A 102 -21.41 39.68 -4.91
N LYS A 103 -22.06 40.41 -3.98
CA LYS A 103 -21.83 41.85 -3.79
C LYS A 103 -20.40 42.11 -3.31
N LYS A 104 -19.66 42.94 -4.01
CA LYS A 104 -18.24 43.29 -3.77
C LYS A 104 -17.92 43.99 -2.42
N GLU A 105 -18.87 44.18 -1.52
CA GLU A 105 -18.69 45.07 -0.36
C GLU A 105 -18.36 44.39 0.99
N VAL A 106 -18.35 43.07 1.13
CA VAL A 106 -18.17 42.43 2.45
C VAL A 106 -16.69 42.05 2.76
N VAL A 107 -15.79 42.05 1.75
CA VAL A 107 -14.41 41.51 1.92
C VAL A 107 -13.44 42.51 2.59
N LYS A 108 -13.77 43.81 2.74
CA LYS A 108 -12.82 44.81 3.23
C LYS A 108 -12.88 45.16 4.72
N LYS A 109 -13.87 44.71 5.48
CA LYS A 109 -14.01 45.08 6.91
C LYS A 109 -13.66 44.01 7.94
N GLU A 110 -13.64 42.71 7.56
CA GLU A 110 -13.33 41.62 8.52
C GLU A 110 -11.84 41.20 8.54
N ALA A 111 -11.05 41.57 7.54
CA ALA A 111 -9.63 41.20 7.46
C ALA A 111 -8.71 41.99 8.43
N LYS A 112 -9.20 43.00 9.14
CA LYS A 112 -8.39 43.83 10.06
C LYS A 112 -8.61 43.59 11.56
N ALA A 113 -9.61 42.79 11.94
CA ALA A 113 -9.96 42.54 13.35
C ALA A 113 -9.61 41.14 13.87
N LYS A 114 -9.20 40.18 13.02
CA LYS A 114 -8.91 38.79 13.41
C LYS A 114 -7.43 38.39 13.42
N LEU A 115 -6.50 39.36 13.27
CA LEU A 115 -5.06 39.07 13.20
C LEU A 115 -4.35 39.02 14.57
N ILE A 116 -5.05 39.10 15.70
CA ILE A 116 -4.42 39.19 17.03
C ILE A 116 -4.88 38.12 18.03
N SER A 117 -5.90 37.28 17.74
CA SER A 117 -6.38 36.33 18.75
C SER A 117 -6.28 34.83 18.44
N ASP A 118 -5.79 34.38 17.29
CA ASP A 118 -5.82 32.96 16.90
C ASP A 118 -4.46 32.31 16.59
N GLN A 119 -3.44 32.59 17.41
CA GLN A 119 -2.19 31.80 17.35
C GLN A 119 -2.18 30.54 18.27
N GLN A 120 -3.28 30.19 18.94
CA GLN A 120 -3.25 29.08 19.91
C GLN A 120 -4.26 27.95 19.74
N SER A 121 -5.10 27.89 18.70
CA SER A 121 -6.12 26.84 18.63
C SER A 121 -6.23 26.02 17.32
N PHE A 122 -5.28 26.10 16.39
CA PHE A 122 -5.31 25.25 15.16
C PHE A 122 -4.37 24.04 15.21
N ARG A 123 -4.50 23.21 16.25
CA ARG A 123 -4.00 21.84 16.26
C ARG A 123 -5.12 20.83 16.55
N SER A 124 -6.10 20.71 15.66
CA SER A 124 -6.88 19.47 15.55
C SER A 124 -7.57 19.33 14.21
N ARG A 125 -7.01 18.51 13.36
CA ARG A 125 -7.62 17.58 12.40
C ARG A 125 -8.87 18.01 11.63
N LYS A 126 -8.66 18.44 10.38
CA LYS A 126 -9.53 18.00 9.28
C LYS A 126 -8.66 17.31 8.24
N LYS A 127 -8.79 15.97 8.13
CA LYS A 127 -8.36 15.24 6.94
C LYS A 127 -9.13 15.82 5.75
N GLN A 128 -8.52 16.71 4.99
CA GLN A 128 -9.00 17.06 3.66
C GLN A 128 -8.92 15.80 2.81
N GLN A 129 -10.05 15.31 2.32
CA GLN A 129 -10.06 14.43 1.16
C GLN A 129 -9.60 15.27 -0.03
N ILE A 130 -8.34 15.12 -0.36
CA ILE A 130 -7.76 15.61 -1.60
C ILE A 130 -8.39 14.76 -2.69
N HIS A 131 -9.12 15.37 -3.62
CA HIS A 131 -9.48 14.71 -4.88
C HIS A 131 -8.18 14.34 -5.57
N GLN A 132 -7.85 13.05 -5.52
CA GLN A 132 -6.63 12.53 -6.12
C GLN A 132 -6.85 12.45 -7.63
N THR A 133 -6.42 13.45 -8.36
CA THR A 133 -6.32 13.37 -9.82
C THR A 133 -5.00 12.72 -10.19
N VAL A 134 -5.05 11.68 -11.00
CA VAL A 134 -3.88 11.02 -11.57
C VAL A 134 -3.67 11.59 -12.98
N ARG A 135 -2.49 12.12 -13.28
CA ARG A 135 -2.09 12.44 -14.65
C ARG A 135 -1.57 11.17 -15.28
N VAL A 136 -2.26 10.70 -16.31
CA VAL A 136 -1.90 9.50 -17.07
C VAL A 136 -1.36 9.93 -18.43
N ASP A 137 -0.31 9.28 -18.89
CA ASP A 137 0.19 9.42 -20.26
C ASP A 137 -0.86 8.85 -21.25
N LEU A 138 -1.23 9.64 -22.28
CA LEU A 138 -2.18 9.25 -23.30
C LEU A 138 -1.75 7.97 -24.02
N GLY A 139 -0.44 7.79 -24.28
CA GLY A 139 0.07 6.57 -24.92
C GLY A 139 -0.17 5.30 -24.09
N ARG A 140 -0.09 5.39 -22.76
CA ARG A 140 -0.43 4.27 -21.86
C ARG A 140 -1.93 3.97 -21.90
N LEU A 141 -2.78 5.00 -22.00
CA LEU A 141 -4.24 4.86 -22.10
C LEU A 141 -4.65 4.23 -23.45
N ASP A 142 -4.05 4.65 -24.55
CA ASP A 142 -4.30 4.09 -25.88
C ASP A 142 -3.92 2.60 -25.94
N LYS A 143 -2.78 2.23 -25.33
CA LYS A 143 -2.36 0.82 -25.23
C LYS A 143 -3.37 0.00 -24.44
N LEU A 144 -3.90 0.53 -23.33
CA LEU A 144 -4.94 -0.12 -22.55
C LEU A 144 -6.22 -0.33 -23.37
N MET A 145 -6.67 0.68 -24.11
CA MET A 145 -7.84 0.58 -24.99
C MET A 145 -7.66 -0.48 -26.09
N ASN A 146 -6.46 -0.58 -26.67
CA ASN A 146 -6.16 -1.60 -27.67
C ASN A 146 -6.24 -3.02 -27.08
N LEU A 147 -5.64 -3.25 -25.90
CA LEU A 147 -5.70 -4.55 -25.22
C LEU A 147 -7.14 -4.94 -24.83
N VAL A 148 -7.94 -3.97 -24.38
CA VAL A 148 -9.38 -4.22 -24.13
C VAL A 148 -10.09 -4.60 -25.44
N GLY A 149 -9.79 -3.94 -26.56
CA GLY A 149 -10.32 -4.31 -27.87
C GLY A 149 -9.96 -5.76 -28.28
N GLU A 150 -8.69 -6.12 -28.11
CA GLU A 150 -8.23 -7.49 -28.37
C GLU A 150 -8.91 -8.53 -27.45
N LEU A 151 -9.13 -8.19 -26.17
CA LEU A 151 -9.84 -9.05 -25.22
C LEU A 151 -11.29 -9.29 -25.69
N VAL A 152 -11.99 -8.25 -26.15
CA VAL A 152 -13.35 -8.36 -26.67
C VAL A 152 -13.39 -9.26 -27.91
N ILE A 153 -12.42 -9.14 -28.83
CA ILE A 153 -12.32 -9.98 -30.03
C ILE A 153 -12.13 -11.45 -29.62
N ASN A 154 -11.22 -11.73 -28.70
CA ASN A 154 -10.96 -13.11 -28.25
C ASN A 154 -12.14 -13.69 -27.46
N LYS A 155 -12.87 -12.88 -26.69
CA LYS A 155 -14.13 -13.29 -26.07
C LYS A 155 -15.15 -13.74 -27.10
N THR A 156 -15.35 -12.96 -28.19
CA THR A 156 -16.28 -13.29 -29.26
C THR A 156 -15.83 -14.57 -30.01
N ARG A 157 -14.51 -14.75 -30.19
CA ARG A 157 -13.95 -15.98 -30.77
C ARG A 157 -14.25 -17.20 -29.88
N LEU A 158 -14.12 -17.08 -28.57
CA LEU A 158 -14.48 -18.12 -27.61
C LEU A 158 -15.97 -18.52 -27.70
N GLU A 159 -16.85 -17.53 -27.83
CA GLU A 159 -18.30 -17.79 -28.02
C GLU A 159 -18.57 -18.57 -29.33
N GLN A 160 -17.85 -18.26 -30.43
CA GLN A 160 -17.97 -19.01 -31.69
C GLN A 160 -17.43 -20.44 -31.57
N ILE A 161 -16.28 -20.63 -30.91
CA ILE A 161 -15.66 -21.94 -30.67
C ILE A 161 -16.57 -22.84 -29.84
N TYR A 162 -17.26 -22.29 -28.83
CA TYR A 162 -18.22 -23.02 -28.00
C TYR A 162 -19.34 -23.68 -28.86
N PHE A 163 -19.82 -23.00 -29.91
CA PHE A 163 -20.84 -23.55 -30.80
C PHE A 163 -20.28 -24.52 -31.85
N SER A 164 -18.98 -24.48 -32.16
CA SER A 164 -18.33 -25.32 -33.15
C SER A 164 -17.65 -26.57 -32.62
N ASN A 165 -17.57 -26.75 -31.30
CA ASN A 165 -16.84 -27.85 -30.62
C ASN A 165 -15.35 -27.98 -31.04
N ASP A 166 -14.69 -26.86 -31.39
CA ASP A 166 -13.29 -26.82 -31.78
C ASP A 166 -12.37 -26.67 -30.56
N TRP A 167 -11.96 -27.83 -29.99
CA TRP A 167 -11.10 -27.87 -28.82
C TRP A 167 -9.69 -27.30 -29.06
N LEU A 168 -9.15 -27.40 -30.26
CA LEU A 168 -7.84 -26.85 -30.59
C LEU A 168 -7.89 -25.30 -30.61
N GLY A 169 -8.88 -24.75 -31.27
CA GLY A 169 -9.13 -23.30 -31.27
C GLY A 169 -9.45 -22.76 -29.88
N PHE A 170 -10.04 -23.56 -29.00
CA PHE A 170 -10.30 -23.19 -27.60
C PHE A 170 -8.98 -22.96 -26.85
N GLN A 171 -8.04 -23.92 -26.90
CA GLN A 171 -6.75 -23.79 -26.22
C GLN A 171 -5.97 -22.58 -26.71
N GLU A 172 -5.85 -22.40 -28.04
CA GLU A 172 -5.16 -21.23 -28.61
C GLU A 172 -5.76 -19.90 -28.14
N THR A 173 -7.10 -19.83 -28.12
CA THR A 173 -7.79 -18.60 -27.71
C THR A 173 -7.62 -18.34 -26.22
N LEU A 174 -7.62 -19.39 -25.38
CA LEU A 174 -7.37 -19.26 -23.95
C LEU A 174 -5.95 -18.74 -23.67
N GLU A 175 -4.94 -19.27 -24.37
CA GLU A 175 -3.56 -18.79 -24.26
C GLU A 175 -3.43 -17.31 -24.68
N GLN A 176 -4.13 -16.88 -25.75
CA GLN A 176 -4.17 -15.48 -26.15
C GLN A 176 -4.82 -14.59 -25.09
N ILE A 177 -5.94 -15.01 -24.52
CA ILE A 177 -6.62 -14.28 -23.43
C ILE A 177 -5.70 -14.14 -22.23
N ASN A 178 -5.00 -15.21 -21.83
CA ASN A 178 -4.05 -15.17 -20.72
C ASN A 178 -2.94 -14.14 -20.99
N ARG A 179 -2.36 -14.14 -22.18
CA ARG A 179 -1.33 -13.16 -22.58
C ARG A 179 -1.87 -11.73 -22.56
N ILE A 180 -3.04 -11.47 -23.15
CA ILE A 180 -3.65 -10.15 -23.17
C ILE A 180 -3.96 -9.67 -21.74
N THR A 181 -4.42 -10.57 -20.86
CA THR A 181 -4.70 -10.25 -19.47
C THR A 181 -3.43 -9.86 -18.73
N THR A 182 -2.31 -10.56 -18.95
CA THR A 182 -1.01 -10.20 -18.39
C THR A 182 -0.49 -8.86 -18.89
N ASP A 183 -0.62 -8.61 -20.21
CA ASP A 183 -0.24 -7.34 -20.82
C ASP A 183 -1.11 -6.17 -20.29
N LEU A 184 -2.42 -6.37 -20.19
CA LEU A 184 -3.37 -5.40 -19.65
C LEU A 184 -3.03 -5.08 -18.19
N GLN A 185 -2.74 -6.09 -17.38
CA GLN A 185 -2.30 -5.93 -16.00
C GLN A 185 -1.03 -5.09 -15.91
N THR A 186 -0.02 -5.36 -16.76
CA THR A 186 1.23 -4.58 -16.83
C THR A 186 0.95 -3.12 -17.18
N VAL A 187 0.08 -2.85 -18.16
CA VAL A 187 -0.29 -1.47 -18.55
C VAL A 187 -1.02 -0.75 -17.43
N VAL A 188 -1.98 -1.40 -16.76
CA VAL A 188 -2.71 -0.81 -15.62
C VAL A 188 -1.74 -0.48 -14.46
N GLN A 189 -0.78 -1.36 -14.18
CA GLN A 189 0.26 -1.11 -13.19
C GLN A 189 1.11 0.11 -13.57
N ASN A 190 1.59 0.18 -14.82
CA ASN A 190 2.38 1.31 -15.30
C ASN A 190 1.62 2.64 -15.28
N VAL A 191 0.29 2.63 -15.44
CA VAL A 191 -0.57 3.81 -15.29
C VAL A 191 -0.57 4.34 -13.85
N ARG A 192 -0.39 3.46 -12.87
CA ARG A 192 -0.39 3.79 -11.45
C ARG A 192 0.98 4.20 -10.91
N MET A 193 2.05 3.95 -11.68
CA MET A 193 3.41 4.30 -11.28
C MET A 193 3.62 5.80 -11.21
N VAL A 194 4.40 6.23 -10.23
CA VAL A 194 4.75 7.63 -9.97
C VAL A 194 6.23 7.70 -9.62
N SER A 195 6.93 8.73 -10.09
CA SER A 195 8.34 8.97 -9.77
C SER A 195 8.55 9.15 -8.25
N ILE A 196 9.62 8.54 -7.70
CA ILE A 196 10.04 8.69 -6.32
C ILE A 196 10.50 10.12 -5.99
N GLU A 197 10.72 10.96 -7.00
CA GLU A 197 11.03 12.38 -6.87
C GLU A 197 10.06 13.10 -5.92
N GLN A 198 8.77 12.71 -5.91
CA GLN A 198 7.76 13.31 -5.02
C GLN A 198 8.11 13.14 -3.54
N VAL A 199 8.78 12.05 -3.17
CA VAL A 199 9.25 11.79 -1.81
C VAL A 199 10.59 12.44 -1.59
N PHE A 200 11.52 12.27 -2.52
CA PHE A 200 12.90 12.76 -2.42
C PHE A 200 12.97 14.29 -2.31
N ASN A 201 12.13 15.03 -3.01
CA ASN A 201 12.06 16.50 -2.97
C ASN A 201 11.78 17.09 -1.57
N ARG A 202 11.33 16.29 -0.61
CA ARG A 202 11.09 16.73 0.78
C ARG A 202 12.37 16.71 1.62
N PHE A 203 13.34 15.87 1.27
CA PHE A 203 14.50 15.58 2.11
C PHE A 203 15.55 16.71 2.14
N PRO A 204 15.86 17.45 1.07
CA PRO A 204 16.85 18.52 1.12
C PRO A 204 16.58 19.57 2.20
N ARG A 205 15.31 19.97 2.35
CA ARG A 205 14.90 20.90 3.40
C ARG A 205 15.04 20.28 4.78
N MET A 206 14.54 19.06 4.96
CA MET A 206 14.59 18.35 6.23
C MET A 206 16.04 18.11 6.68
N VAL A 207 16.92 17.65 5.77
CA VAL A 207 18.34 17.43 6.06
C VAL A 207 19.02 18.73 6.47
N ARG A 208 18.74 19.85 5.79
CA ARG A 208 19.29 21.17 6.13
C ARG A 208 18.87 21.60 7.54
N ASP A 209 17.59 21.48 7.86
CA ASP A 209 17.05 21.88 9.18
C ASP A 209 17.69 21.04 10.29
N LEU A 210 17.76 19.68 10.12
CA LEU A 210 18.37 18.78 11.08
C LEU A 210 19.88 18.99 11.23
N THR A 211 20.61 19.23 10.14
CA THR A 211 22.07 19.46 10.20
C THR A 211 22.42 20.74 10.93
N GLN A 212 21.59 21.78 10.82
CA GLN A 212 21.74 23.01 11.61
C GLN A 212 21.51 22.76 13.10
N GLU A 213 20.46 22.02 13.46
CA GLU A 213 20.14 21.65 14.85
C GLU A 213 21.27 20.83 15.47
N LEU A 214 21.77 19.84 14.75
CA LEU A 214 22.82 18.91 15.19
C LEU A 214 24.25 19.49 15.05
N LYS A 215 24.41 20.70 14.49
CA LYS A 215 25.71 21.34 14.22
C LYS A 215 26.65 20.46 13.37
N LYS A 216 26.09 19.67 12.45
CA LYS A 216 26.83 18.81 11.52
C LYS A 216 26.90 19.46 10.14
N LYS A 217 27.95 19.16 9.38
CA LYS A 217 28.08 19.57 7.96
C LYS A 217 27.88 18.33 7.11
N VAL A 218 26.85 18.33 6.26
CA VAL A 218 26.46 17.17 5.46
C VAL A 218 26.16 17.60 4.03
N ASN A 219 26.71 16.82 3.09
CA ASN A 219 26.37 16.90 1.68
C ASN A 219 25.34 15.81 1.37
N LEU A 220 24.17 16.18 0.89
CA LEU A 220 23.12 15.26 0.45
C LEU A 220 23.28 15.00 -1.05
N VAL A 221 23.44 13.74 -1.43
CA VAL A 221 23.50 13.29 -2.82
C VAL A 221 22.25 12.46 -3.10
N MET A 222 21.51 12.79 -4.15
CA MET A 222 20.33 12.04 -4.58
C MET A 222 20.53 11.53 -6.00
N GLU A 223 20.20 10.27 -6.24
CA GLU A 223 20.33 9.59 -7.53
C GLU A 223 19.10 8.74 -7.82
N GLY A 224 18.68 8.67 -9.10
CA GLY A 224 17.56 7.85 -9.54
C GLY A 224 16.20 8.37 -9.08
N GLU A 225 16.05 9.70 -9.03
CA GLU A 225 14.81 10.39 -8.67
C GLU A 225 13.65 10.09 -9.66
N ASP A 226 14.01 9.70 -10.88
CA ASP A 226 13.10 9.30 -11.95
C ASP A 226 12.57 7.87 -11.82
N THR A 227 13.05 7.08 -10.84
CA THR A 227 12.59 5.71 -10.60
C THR A 227 11.10 5.70 -10.30
N GLU A 228 10.33 4.96 -11.09
CA GLU A 228 8.87 4.84 -10.94
C GLU A 228 8.52 3.75 -9.92
N LEU A 229 7.55 4.04 -9.04
CA LEU A 229 6.99 3.12 -8.03
C LEU A 229 5.47 3.23 -7.98
N ASP A 230 4.80 2.19 -7.50
CA ASP A 230 3.36 2.25 -7.22
C ASP A 230 3.05 3.40 -6.25
N ARG A 231 1.98 4.13 -6.54
CA ARG A 231 1.55 5.29 -5.75
C ARG A 231 1.33 4.94 -4.27
N THR A 232 0.79 3.77 -3.95
CA THR A 232 0.56 3.34 -2.56
C THR A 232 1.89 3.20 -1.82
N VAL A 233 2.91 2.67 -2.51
CA VAL A 233 4.27 2.56 -1.97
C VAL A 233 4.87 3.94 -1.75
N ILE A 234 4.71 4.86 -2.71
CA ILE A 234 5.18 6.27 -2.60
C ILE A 234 4.57 6.97 -1.38
N ASP A 235 3.26 6.78 -1.15
CA ASP A 235 2.56 7.43 -0.03
C ASP A 235 3.03 6.90 1.34
N GLU A 236 3.45 5.63 1.44
CA GLU A 236 3.83 4.96 2.69
C GLU A 236 5.35 4.93 2.96
N ILE A 237 6.21 4.94 1.92
CA ILE A 237 7.67 4.82 2.09
C ILE A 237 8.32 6.07 2.68
N GLY A 238 7.66 7.22 2.59
CA GLY A 238 8.20 8.50 3.05
C GLY A 238 8.61 8.49 4.52
N ASP A 239 7.77 7.95 5.40
CA ASP A 239 8.04 7.89 6.85
C ASP A 239 9.22 6.98 7.20
N PRO A 240 9.33 5.72 6.67
CA PRO A 240 10.52 4.90 6.80
C PRO A 240 11.82 5.62 6.39
N LEU A 241 11.82 6.28 5.22
CA LEU A 241 12.99 7.00 4.74
C LEU A 241 13.36 8.18 5.64
N VAL A 242 12.40 8.96 6.12
CA VAL A 242 12.62 10.03 7.11
C VAL A 242 13.32 9.48 8.36
N HIS A 243 12.89 8.30 8.83
CA HIS A 243 13.49 7.67 10.02
C HIS A 243 14.94 7.24 9.76
N LEU A 244 15.22 6.60 8.62
CA LEU A 244 16.58 6.19 8.25
C LEU A 244 17.52 7.38 8.07
N ILE A 245 17.05 8.44 7.39
CA ILE A 245 17.81 9.69 7.22
C ILE A 245 18.12 10.33 8.57
N ARG A 246 17.15 10.38 9.47
CA ARG A 246 17.36 10.90 10.82
C ARG A 246 18.41 10.08 11.57
N ASN A 247 18.33 8.75 11.52
CA ASN A 247 19.32 7.88 12.16
C ASN A 247 20.73 8.09 11.60
N ALA A 248 20.87 8.25 10.29
CA ALA A 248 22.13 8.58 9.65
C ALA A 248 22.70 9.91 10.14
N LEU A 249 21.85 10.94 10.25
CA LEU A 249 22.26 12.27 10.71
C LEU A 249 22.55 12.31 12.21
N ASP A 250 21.71 11.68 13.06
CA ASP A 250 21.86 11.73 14.52
C ASP A 250 23.02 10.85 15.00
N HIS A 251 23.02 9.58 14.57
CA HIS A 251 23.88 8.53 15.13
C HIS A 251 24.96 8.06 14.17
N GLY A 252 24.75 8.16 12.84
CA GLY A 252 25.70 7.71 11.82
C GLY A 252 26.85 8.69 11.67
N LEU A 253 26.58 9.89 11.22
CA LEU A 253 27.57 10.92 10.93
C LEU A 253 28.15 11.53 12.20
N GLU A 254 29.48 11.73 12.22
CA GLU A 254 30.18 12.38 13.32
C GLU A 254 30.19 13.92 13.17
N LEU A 255 30.50 14.63 14.27
CA LEU A 255 30.75 16.07 14.23
C LEU A 255 31.98 16.38 13.38
N PRO A 256 32.06 17.55 12.73
CA PRO A 256 33.21 17.94 11.88
C PRO A 256 34.56 17.80 12.57
N GLU A 257 34.65 18.13 13.85
CA GLU A 257 35.88 18.02 14.65
C GLU A 257 36.30 16.56 14.88
N GLU A 258 35.33 15.64 15.09
CA GLU A 258 35.58 14.21 15.26
C GLU A 258 36.02 13.58 13.95
N ARG A 259 35.44 14.01 12.81
CA ARG A 259 35.79 13.54 11.47
C ARG A 259 37.23 13.89 11.12
N ILE A 260 37.64 15.16 11.39
CA ILE A 260 39.04 15.59 11.19
C ILE A 260 40.01 14.74 12.03
N LYS A 261 39.69 14.45 13.31
CA LYS A 261 40.52 13.60 14.17
C LYS A 261 40.66 12.17 13.60
N LYS A 262 39.67 11.69 12.87
CA LYS A 262 39.66 10.38 12.21
C LYS A 262 40.17 10.41 10.76
N GLN A 263 40.76 11.52 10.33
CA GLN A 263 41.25 11.73 8.96
C GLN A 263 40.16 11.58 7.86
N LYS A 264 38.90 11.93 8.19
CA LYS A 264 37.80 12.00 7.25
C LYS A 264 37.56 13.46 6.82
N ASP A 265 36.85 13.64 5.69
CA ASP A 265 36.37 14.96 5.26
C ASP A 265 35.49 15.57 6.37
N PRO A 266 35.69 16.86 6.74
CA PRO A 266 34.85 17.55 7.72
C PRO A 266 33.38 17.62 7.33
N VAL A 267 33.07 17.49 6.03
CA VAL A 267 31.70 17.39 5.50
C VAL A 267 31.34 15.94 5.31
N GLY A 268 30.34 15.45 6.03
CA GLY A 268 29.81 14.08 5.87
C GLY A 268 28.98 13.97 4.60
N THR A 269 28.90 12.77 4.05
CA THR A 269 28.05 12.49 2.87
C THR A 269 26.89 11.58 3.26
N LEU A 270 25.68 12.01 2.91
CA LEU A 270 24.46 11.22 2.96
C LEU A 270 23.99 11.00 1.53
N LYS A 271 23.97 9.75 1.08
CA LYS A 271 23.54 9.39 -0.27
C LYS A 271 22.20 8.66 -0.21
N LEU A 272 21.25 9.14 -1.01
CA LEU A 272 19.97 8.51 -1.29
C LEU A 272 19.96 8.06 -2.75
N SER A 273 19.64 6.81 -3.01
CA SER A 273 19.53 6.36 -4.39
C SER A 273 18.37 5.40 -4.55
N ALA A 274 17.73 5.43 -5.72
CA ALA A 274 16.71 4.48 -6.11
C ALA A 274 17.03 3.94 -7.50
N GLN A 275 16.77 2.65 -7.72
CA GLN A 275 16.99 2.00 -9.01
C GLN A 275 16.09 0.79 -9.18
N HIS A 276 15.77 0.46 -10.43
CA HIS A 276 15.10 -0.79 -10.76
C HIS A 276 16.10 -1.96 -10.76
N GLU A 277 15.76 -3.03 -10.06
CA GLU A 277 16.51 -4.30 -10.03
C GLU A 277 15.56 -5.43 -10.45
N GLY A 278 15.44 -5.68 -11.76
CA GLY A 278 14.49 -6.68 -12.30
C GLY A 278 13.04 -6.29 -11.99
N ASN A 279 12.33 -7.10 -11.22
CA ASN A 279 10.93 -6.86 -10.83
C ASN A 279 10.77 -6.16 -9.46
N GLN A 280 11.83 -5.54 -8.97
CA GLN A 280 11.86 -4.81 -7.70
C GLN A 280 12.47 -3.43 -7.88
N VAL A 281 12.16 -2.54 -6.94
CA VAL A 281 12.88 -1.28 -6.77
C VAL A 281 13.75 -1.38 -5.53
N SER A 282 15.00 -1.01 -5.68
CA SER A 282 15.99 -0.93 -4.63
C SER A 282 16.17 0.52 -4.24
N ILE A 283 15.89 0.86 -2.97
CA ILE A 283 16.10 2.19 -2.40
C ILE A 283 17.21 2.08 -1.37
N CYS A 284 18.21 2.92 -1.49
CA CYS A 284 19.39 2.90 -0.64
C CYS A 284 19.55 4.23 0.12
N VAL A 285 19.82 4.13 1.41
CA VAL A 285 20.22 5.23 2.29
C VAL A 285 21.61 4.91 2.82
N GLU A 286 22.63 5.64 2.38
CA GLU A 286 24.04 5.40 2.75
C GLU A 286 24.65 6.64 3.40
N ASP A 287 25.33 6.47 4.54
CA ASP A 287 26.14 7.48 5.21
C ASP A 287 27.60 7.06 5.31
N ASP A 288 28.53 8.02 5.25
CA ASP A 288 29.98 7.83 5.41
C ASP A 288 30.44 8.05 6.88
N GLY A 289 29.55 7.77 7.83
CA GLY A 289 29.76 7.99 9.24
C GLY A 289 30.59 6.93 9.97
N ARG A 290 30.29 6.73 11.26
CA ARG A 290 31.04 5.83 12.15
C ARG A 290 30.83 4.35 11.86
N GLY A 291 29.84 3.97 11.05
CA GLY A 291 29.45 2.59 10.85
C GLY A 291 28.81 1.98 12.12
N LEU A 292 28.34 0.75 12.00
CA LEU A 292 27.82 -0.05 13.09
C LEU A 292 28.88 -1.03 13.57
N ASP A 293 28.90 -1.31 14.88
CA ASP A 293 29.78 -2.31 15.48
C ASP A 293 28.96 -3.48 15.97
N TYR A 294 29.03 -4.62 15.27
CA TYR A 294 28.30 -5.83 15.62
C TYR A 294 28.55 -6.31 17.03
N LYS A 295 29.79 -6.10 17.58
CA LYS A 295 30.12 -6.45 18.98
C LYS A 295 29.35 -5.62 19.99
N VAL A 296 29.10 -4.34 19.69
CA VAL A 296 28.31 -3.45 20.54
C VAL A 296 26.83 -3.82 20.46
N ILE A 297 26.37 -4.16 19.23
CA ILE A 297 24.98 -4.60 19.00
C ILE A 297 24.72 -5.90 19.75
N GLY A 298 25.58 -6.91 19.61
CA GLY A 298 25.44 -8.19 20.30
C GLY A 298 25.40 -8.06 21.83
N LYS A 299 26.31 -7.27 22.40
CA LYS A 299 26.29 -6.99 23.86
C LYS A 299 24.98 -6.35 24.31
N LYS A 300 24.48 -5.37 23.53
CA LYS A 300 23.25 -4.66 23.88
C LYS A 300 22.00 -5.53 23.72
N ALA A 301 22.03 -6.49 22.77
CA ALA A 301 20.98 -7.49 22.61
C ALA A 301 20.94 -8.46 23.83
N LEU A 302 22.10 -8.85 24.38
CA LEU A 302 22.18 -9.61 25.62
C LEU A 302 21.68 -8.83 26.82
N GLU A 303 22.10 -7.56 26.99
CA GLU A 303 21.64 -6.68 28.08
C GLU A 303 20.14 -6.46 28.09
N LYS A 304 19.50 -6.54 26.90
CA LYS A 304 18.05 -6.40 26.73
C LYS A 304 17.29 -7.74 26.71
N GLU A 305 17.98 -8.85 26.95
CA GLU A 305 17.39 -10.20 26.96
C GLU A 305 16.70 -10.60 25.65
N ILE A 306 17.14 -10.02 24.53
CA ILE A 306 16.62 -10.33 23.17
C ILE A 306 17.18 -11.68 22.69
N ILE A 307 18.44 -11.97 23.04
CA ILE A 307 19.15 -13.22 22.71
C ILE A 307 19.90 -13.75 23.92
N THR A 308 20.24 -15.03 23.92
CA THR A 308 21.11 -15.67 24.92
C THR A 308 22.58 -15.66 24.50
N GLU A 309 23.52 -15.92 25.45
CA GLU A 309 24.94 -16.01 25.14
C GLU A 309 25.24 -17.11 24.11
N ASP A 310 24.62 -18.28 24.26
CA ASP A 310 24.81 -19.41 23.35
C ASP A 310 24.34 -19.05 21.92
N GLN A 311 23.24 -18.28 21.80
CA GLN A 311 22.76 -17.80 20.50
C GLN A 311 23.71 -16.78 19.88
N LEU A 312 24.26 -15.85 20.68
CA LEU A 312 25.23 -14.87 20.18
C LEU A 312 26.50 -15.53 19.63
N GLU A 313 26.98 -16.59 20.29
CA GLU A 313 28.15 -17.33 19.83
C GLU A 313 27.94 -18.11 18.53
N ALA A 314 26.68 -18.52 18.25
CA ALA A 314 26.30 -19.24 17.05
C ALA A 314 25.98 -18.31 15.85
N MET A 315 25.73 -17.00 16.08
CA MET A 315 25.35 -16.06 15.03
C MET A 315 26.55 -15.50 14.27
N ASP A 316 26.37 -15.34 12.95
CA ASP A 316 27.32 -14.61 12.12
C ASP A 316 27.18 -13.08 12.27
N GLU A 317 28.15 -12.32 11.76
CA GLU A 317 28.16 -10.85 11.86
C GLU A 317 26.90 -10.21 11.28
N GLN A 318 26.36 -10.77 10.18
CA GLN A 318 25.17 -10.23 9.51
C GLN A 318 23.90 -10.48 10.33
N SER A 319 23.76 -11.65 10.93
CA SER A 319 22.65 -11.98 11.84
C SER A 319 22.65 -11.08 13.06
N ILE A 320 23.84 -10.79 13.62
CA ILE A 320 23.95 -9.85 14.75
C ILE A 320 23.57 -8.43 14.33
N LEU A 321 23.94 -7.98 13.13
CA LEU A 321 23.54 -6.68 12.60
C LEU A 321 22.02 -6.58 12.43
N ASN A 322 21.37 -7.65 12.01
CA ASN A 322 19.92 -7.68 11.81
C ASN A 322 19.12 -7.54 13.11
N LEU A 323 19.72 -7.80 14.28
CA LEU A 323 19.07 -7.57 15.58
C LEU A 323 18.65 -6.12 15.84
N ILE A 324 19.20 -5.14 15.10
CA ILE A 324 18.76 -3.74 15.19
C ILE A 324 17.30 -3.53 14.77
N PHE A 325 16.75 -4.47 14.00
CA PHE A 325 15.36 -4.46 13.55
C PHE A 325 14.41 -5.20 14.49
N GLU A 326 14.92 -5.87 15.53
CA GLU A 326 14.08 -6.60 16.47
C GLU A 326 13.34 -5.65 17.41
N SER A 327 12.10 -6.05 17.77
CA SER A 327 11.23 -5.25 18.60
C SER A 327 11.88 -5.00 19.98
N GLY A 328 11.87 -3.75 20.42
CA GLY A 328 12.52 -3.35 21.66
C GLY A 328 14.02 -3.08 21.57
N PHE A 329 14.66 -3.32 20.42
CA PHE A 329 16.05 -2.97 20.22
C PHE A 329 16.18 -1.48 19.88
N SER A 330 16.63 -0.64 20.80
CA SER A 330 16.98 0.77 20.54
C SER A 330 18.38 1.06 21.06
N MET A 331 19.19 1.72 20.25
CA MET A 331 20.55 2.14 20.62
C MET A 331 20.56 3.35 21.58
N ALA A 332 19.48 4.11 21.66
CA ALA A 332 19.40 5.31 22.48
C ALA A 332 19.22 5.01 23.97
N GLU A 333 20.03 5.66 24.82
CA GLU A 333 19.93 5.58 26.29
C GLU A 333 18.82 6.49 26.87
N LYS A 334 18.32 7.43 26.09
CA LYS A 334 17.24 8.36 26.50
C LYS A 334 16.20 8.44 25.41
N VAL A 335 14.95 8.23 25.78
CA VAL A 335 13.79 8.57 24.95
C VAL A 335 13.76 10.09 24.81
N THR A 336 14.19 10.61 23.67
CA THR A 336 14.06 12.04 23.40
C THR A 336 12.62 12.36 23.01
N ASP A 337 12.02 13.29 23.74
CA ASP A 337 10.59 13.71 23.67
C ASP A 337 10.11 14.26 22.32
N VAL A 338 10.95 14.31 21.29
CA VAL A 338 10.61 14.92 19.98
C VAL A 338 9.90 13.96 19.03
N SER A 339 9.91 12.65 19.34
CA SER A 339 9.10 11.64 18.62
C SER A 339 8.25 10.90 19.64
N GLY A 340 7.10 11.42 20.01
CA GLY A 340 6.19 10.96 21.06
C GLY A 340 5.69 9.50 21.00
N ARG A 341 6.44 8.59 20.41
CA ARG A 341 6.18 7.14 20.37
C ARG A 341 7.48 6.41 20.12
N GLY A 342 8.38 6.20 21.01
CA GLY A 342 9.57 5.31 20.93
C GLY A 342 9.76 4.53 19.60
N VAL A 343 9.93 5.22 18.47
CA VAL A 343 9.92 4.62 17.13
C VAL A 343 11.31 4.09 16.85
N GLY A 344 11.48 2.77 16.89
CA GLY A 344 12.73 2.07 16.55
C GLY A 344 12.78 1.65 15.06
N LEU A 345 13.86 0.97 14.68
CA LEU A 345 14.01 0.38 13.34
C LEU A 345 13.04 -0.80 13.11
N ASP A 346 12.50 -1.40 14.15
CA ASP A 346 11.40 -2.38 14.11
C ASP A 346 10.16 -1.82 13.39
N VAL A 347 9.79 -0.57 13.64
CA VAL A 347 8.66 0.08 12.94
C VAL A 347 8.98 0.28 11.46
N VAL A 348 10.25 0.57 11.11
CA VAL A 348 10.68 0.66 9.71
C VAL A 348 10.54 -0.71 9.04
N LYS A 349 11.05 -1.79 9.67
CA LYS A 349 10.93 -3.17 9.18
C LYS A 349 9.47 -3.55 8.95
N ASN A 350 8.60 -3.31 9.95
CA ASN A 350 7.18 -3.63 9.87
C ASN A 350 6.44 -2.85 8.77
N LYS A 351 6.75 -1.55 8.58
CA LYS A 351 6.16 -0.76 7.51
C LYS A 351 6.60 -1.23 6.13
N ILE A 352 7.88 -1.58 5.97
CA ILE A 352 8.43 -2.11 4.72
C ILE A 352 7.85 -3.50 4.42
N ALA A 353 7.74 -4.37 5.43
CA ALA A 353 7.10 -5.68 5.31
C ALA A 353 5.62 -5.57 4.91
N ALA A 354 4.88 -4.59 5.44
CA ALA A 354 3.50 -4.32 5.03
C ALA A 354 3.36 -3.90 3.56
N LEU A 355 4.45 -3.43 2.94
CA LEU A 355 4.56 -3.15 1.51
C LEU A 355 5.11 -4.35 0.71
N ASN A 356 5.19 -5.55 1.34
CA ASN A 356 5.83 -6.75 0.80
C ASN A 356 7.30 -6.53 0.41
N GLY A 357 7.97 -5.59 1.07
CA GLY A 357 9.38 -5.27 0.89
C GLY A 357 10.26 -5.91 1.96
N GLN A 358 11.55 -5.81 1.72
CA GLN A 358 12.59 -6.25 2.64
C GLN A 358 13.53 -5.09 2.94
N VAL A 359 14.04 -5.03 4.17
CA VAL A 359 15.08 -4.08 4.56
C VAL A 359 16.27 -4.85 5.11
N SER A 360 17.47 -4.46 4.66
CA SER A 360 18.74 -5.00 5.12
C SER A 360 19.72 -3.88 5.45
N VAL A 361 20.75 -4.21 6.21
CA VAL A 361 21.80 -3.28 6.59
C VAL A 361 23.17 -3.86 6.24
N GLU A 362 23.99 -3.05 5.59
CA GLU A 362 25.39 -3.32 5.34
C GLU A 362 26.21 -2.24 6.04
N THR A 363 27.29 -2.60 6.68
CA THR A 363 28.12 -1.62 7.39
C THR A 363 29.60 -1.99 7.34
N LYS A 364 30.41 -0.94 7.41
CA LYS A 364 31.84 -1.08 7.67
C LYS A 364 32.21 -0.13 8.79
N LYS A 365 32.58 -0.70 9.95
CA LYS A 365 32.96 0.08 11.13
C LYS A 365 33.99 1.16 10.79
N GLY A 366 33.72 2.39 11.19
CA GLY A 366 34.57 3.54 10.94
C GLY A 366 34.43 4.17 9.55
N HIS A 367 33.68 3.56 8.61
CA HIS A 367 33.62 4.01 7.23
C HIS A 367 32.23 4.38 6.75
N LYS A 368 31.25 3.44 6.86
CA LYS A 368 29.92 3.65 6.32
C LYS A 368 28.84 2.76 6.92
N THR A 369 27.58 3.23 6.83
CA THR A 369 26.38 2.40 7.00
C THR A 369 25.51 2.55 5.76
N ARG A 370 24.93 1.47 5.28
CA ARG A 370 24.04 1.40 4.14
C ARG A 370 22.80 0.61 4.50
N PHE A 371 21.63 1.25 4.46
CA PHE A 371 20.34 0.58 4.52
C PHE A 371 19.82 0.37 3.11
N LEU A 372 19.48 -0.86 2.80
CA LEU A 372 18.95 -1.27 1.50
C LEU A 372 17.51 -1.72 1.68
N ILE A 373 16.58 -1.07 1.00
CA ILE A 373 15.16 -1.41 0.97
C ILE A 373 14.85 -1.96 -0.42
N LYS A 374 14.30 -3.16 -0.49
CA LYS A 374 13.82 -3.79 -1.72
C LYS A 374 12.31 -3.85 -1.68
N LEU A 375 11.65 -3.30 -2.69
CA LEU A 375 10.19 -3.22 -2.80
C LEU A 375 9.76 -3.84 -4.13
N PRO A 376 8.72 -4.67 -4.17
CA PRO A 376 8.17 -5.16 -5.43
C PRO A 376 7.56 -4.02 -6.23
N LEU A 377 7.70 -4.06 -7.56
CA LEU A 377 7.10 -3.08 -8.48
C LEU A 377 5.58 -3.14 -8.52
N THR A 378 5.00 -4.28 -8.20
CA THR A 378 3.58 -4.58 -8.40
C THR A 378 2.84 -4.72 -7.07
N LEU A 379 1.54 -4.44 -7.07
CA LEU A 379 0.62 -5.01 -6.09
C LEU A 379 0.89 -6.52 -6.06
N ALA A 380 1.06 -7.07 -4.87
CA ALA A 380 1.59 -8.39 -4.66
C ALA A 380 0.74 -9.48 -5.36
N ILE A 381 1.08 -9.73 -6.63
CA ILE A 381 0.72 -10.95 -7.29
C ILE A 381 1.84 -11.92 -6.99
N ILE A 382 1.50 -13.01 -6.35
CA ILE A 382 2.45 -14.06 -6.05
C ILE A 382 2.00 -15.35 -6.72
N GLN A 383 2.97 -16.18 -7.06
CA GLN A 383 2.69 -17.57 -7.35
C GLN A 383 2.54 -18.32 -6.03
N ALA A 384 1.46 -19.04 -5.87
CA ALA A 384 1.17 -19.83 -4.69
C ALA A 384 0.71 -21.23 -5.06
N LEU A 385 1.05 -22.18 -4.20
CA LEU A 385 0.46 -23.52 -4.22
C LEU A 385 -0.83 -23.47 -3.41
N LEU A 386 -1.95 -23.80 -4.04
CA LEU A 386 -3.23 -23.92 -3.38
C LEU A 386 -3.35 -25.33 -2.79
N VAL A 387 -3.69 -25.39 -1.50
CA VAL A 387 -3.85 -26.64 -0.75
C VAL A 387 -5.21 -26.69 -0.08
N ASN A 388 -5.79 -27.87 0.01
CA ASN A 388 -6.98 -28.11 0.80
C ASN A 388 -6.60 -28.48 2.23
N VAL A 389 -7.29 -27.86 3.18
CA VAL A 389 -7.32 -28.28 4.58
C VAL A 389 -8.79 -28.44 4.96
N GLN A 390 -9.28 -29.67 4.92
CA GLN A 390 -10.69 -30.00 5.00
C GLN A 390 -11.51 -29.35 3.86
N LYS A 391 -12.41 -28.45 4.19
CA LYS A 391 -13.28 -27.74 3.24
C LYS A 391 -12.76 -26.37 2.84
N GLU A 392 -11.61 -25.95 3.37
CA GLU A 392 -11.07 -24.63 3.15
C GLU A 392 -9.80 -24.68 2.30
N VAL A 393 -9.65 -23.67 1.44
CA VAL A 393 -8.50 -23.54 0.55
C VAL A 393 -7.53 -22.53 1.16
N PHE A 394 -6.26 -22.93 1.30
CA PHE A 394 -5.17 -22.08 1.72
C PHE A 394 -4.14 -21.94 0.61
N ALA A 395 -3.44 -20.81 0.59
CA ALA A 395 -2.40 -20.53 -0.37
C ALA A 395 -1.04 -20.47 0.34
N ILE A 396 -0.08 -21.26 -0.12
CA ILE A 396 1.30 -21.24 0.35
C ILE A 396 2.15 -20.55 -0.73
N PRO A 397 2.83 -19.41 -0.42
CA PRO A 397 3.68 -18.73 -1.39
C PRO A 397 4.77 -19.67 -1.92
N LEU A 398 4.93 -19.75 -3.24
CA LEU A 398 5.90 -20.65 -3.89
C LEU A 398 7.35 -20.36 -3.47
N ALA A 399 7.64 -19.11 -3.14
CA ALA A 399 8.95 -18.68 -2.66
C ALA A 399 9.39 -19.35 -1.35
N ASN A 400 8.44 -19.86 -0.56
CA ASN A 400 8.69 -20.56 0.70
C ASN A 400 8.70 -22.10 0.54
N ILE A 401 8.35 -22.61 -0.63
CA ILE A 401 8.26 -24.06 -0.90
C ILE A 401 9.57 -24.56 -1.51
N ASP A 402 10.12 -25.61 -0.93
CA ASP A 402 11.27 -26.31 -1.49
C ASP A 402 10.81 -27.43 -2.44
N GLU A 403 9.97 -28.33 -1.96
CA GLU A 403 9.40 -29.42 -2.75
C GLU A 403 8.09 -29.93 -2.14
N THR A 404 7.37 -30.74 -2.89
CA THR A 404 6.15 -31.43 -2.43
C THR A 404 6.34 -32.94 -2.56
N THR A 405 5.81 -33.72 -1.61
CA THR A 405 5.87 -35.19 -1.63
C THR A 405 4.61 -35.79 -1.06
N SER A 406 4.29 -37.00 -1.42
CA SER A 406 3.25 -37.83 -0.77
C SER A 406 3.91 -38.74 0.24
N LEU A 407 3.19 -39.02 1.32
CA LEU A 407 3.68 -39.85 2.43
C LEU A 407 2.60 -40.86 2.86
N GLU A 408 3.01 -42.10 3.01
CA GLU A 408 2.13 -43.11 3.63
C GLU A 408 2.19 -42.95 5.16
N PRO A 409 1.06 -43.21 5.87
CA PRO A 409 1.02 -43.07 7.33
C PRO A 409 2.10 -43.88 8.08
N ASP A 410 2.50 -45.03 7.50
CA ASP A 410 3.53 -45.91 8.07
C ASP A 410 4.95 -45.34 8.00
N GLU A 411 5.19 -44.35 7.15
CA GLU A 411 6.49 -43.69 7.01
C GLU A 411 6.71 -42.60 8.07
N ILE A 412 5.65 -42.19 8.80
CA ILE A 412 5.74 -41.22 9.85
C ILE A 412 6.37 -41.81 11.10
N LYS A 413 7.49 -41.27 11.50
CA LYS A 413 8.20 -41.63 12.74
C LYS A 413 7.92 -40.62 13.83
N ASN A 414 7.72 -41.13 15.04
CA ASN A 414 7.57 -40.25 16.20
C ASN A 414 8.95 -40.10 16.88
N ILE A 415 9.52 -38.89 16.83
CA ILE A 415 10.83 -38.57 17.43
C ILE A 415 10.59 -37.57 18.57
N HIS A 416 10.86 -38.00 19.80
CA HIS A 416 10.64 -37.16 21.02
C HIS A 416 9.22 -36.61 21.16
N GLY A 417 8.20 -37.36 20.69
CA GLY A 417 6.81 -36.92 20.76
C GLY A 417 6.34 -36.04 19.59
N GLN A 418 7.21 -35.75 18.63
CA GLN A 418 6.88 -34.99 17.44
C GLN A 418 6.88 -35.91 16.19
N PRO A 419 5.87 -35.82 15.31
CA PRO A 419 5.86 -36.53 14.05
C PRO A 419 6.98 -35.99 13.14
N ALA A 420 7.71 -36.92 12.50
CA ALA A 420 8.78 -36.59 11.58
C ALA A 420 8.84 -37.61 10.44
N MET A 421 9.39 -37.22 9.31
CA MET A 421 9.72 -38.08 8.19
C MET A 421 11.22 -38.09 7.91
N ILE A 422 11.70 -39.08 7.18
CA ILE A 422 13.06 -39.10 6.68
C ILE A 422 13.03 -38.77 5.18
N LEU A 423 13.57 -37.62 4.82
CA LEU A 423 13.70 -37.22 3.43
C LEU A 423 15.18 -37.17 3.05
N ARG A 424 15.59 -37.96 2.04
CA ARG A 424 16.97 -38.00 1.55
C ARG A 424 18.04 -38.21 2.64
N GLY A 425 17.66 -38.85 3.74
CA GLY A 425 18.55 -39.13 4.87
C GLY A 425 18.54 -38.06 5.98
N GLU A 426 17.82 -36.99 5.80
CA GLU A 426 17.61 -35.94 6.82
C GLU A 426 16.27 -36.17 7.53
N VAL A 427 16.24 -35.87 8.84
CA VAL A 427 15.02 -35.92 9.66
C VAL A 427 14.28 -34.62 9.52
N LEU A 428 13.08 -34.65 8.94
CA LEU A 428 12.24 -33.48 8.72
C LEU A 428 11.06 -33.52 9.71
N PRO A 429 10.88 -32.52 10.56
CA PRO A 429 9.70 -32.43 11.44
C PRO A 429 8.44 -32.21 10.60
N LEU A 430 7.35 -32.88 10.96
CA LEU A 430 6.06 -32.75 10.30
C LEU A 430 5.09 -31.96 11.17
N VAL A 431 4.39 -31.05 10.54
CA VAL A 431 3.37 -30.22 11.18
C VAL A 431 2.06 -30.34 10.42
N TYR A 432 1.02 -30.77 11.10
CA TYR A 432 -0.32 -30.85 10.51
C TYR A 432 -0.96 -29.47 10.44
N LEU A 433 -1.18 -28.97 9.23
CA LEU A 433 -1.73 -27.63 9.04
C LEU A 433 -3.11 -27.47 9.68
N LYS A 434 -3.96 -28.52 9.64
CA LYS A 434 -5.26 -28.57 10.32
C LYS A 434 -5.18 -28.35 11.84
N LYS A 435 -4.10 -28.76 12.50
CA LYS A 435 -3.91 -28.56 13.94
C LYS A 435 -3.54 -27.12 14.27
N ILE A 436 -2.65 -26.51 13.48
CA ILE A 436 -2.25 -25.12 13.68
C ILE A 436 -3.41 -24.16 13.44
N LEU A 437 -4.16 -24.41 12.37
CA LEU A 437 -5.28 -23.55 11.98
C LEU A 437 -6.57 -23.86 12.77
N ASN A 438 -6.54 -24.84 13.70
CA ASN A 438 -7.71 -25.27 14.49
C ASN A 438 -8.93 -25.65 13.62
N VAL A 439 -8.70 -26.24 12.44
CA VAL A 439 -9.77 -26.71 11.57
C VAL A 439 -10.27 -28.07 12.08
N PRO A 440 -11.59 -28.26 12.30
CA PRO A 440 -12.14 -29.52 12.78
C PRO A 440 -11.85 -30.67 11.81
N ALA A 441 -11.33 -31.77 12.31
CA ALA A 441 -11.00 -32.94 11.50
C ALA A 441 -12.18 -33.89 11.41
N ASP A 442 -12.65 -34.18 10.18
CA ASP A 442 -13.80 -35.06 9.95
C ASP A 442 -13.41 -36.52 9.54
N THR A 443 -12.19 -36.76 9.02
CA THR A 443 -11.79 -38.07 8.47
C THR A 443 -10.31 -38.39 8.71
N ALA A 444 -10.02 -39.73 8.80
CA ALA A 444 -8.66 -40.27 8.68
C ALA A 444 -8.37 -40.48 7.19
N GLU A 445 -7.19 -40.10 6.75
CA GLU A 445 -6.76 -40.19 5.34
C GLU A 445 -5.74 -41.32 5.18
N ASP A 446 -5.86 -42.05 4.06
CA ASP A 446 -4.98 -43.17 3.72
C ASP A 446 -3.64 -42.68 3.12
N GLU A 447 -3.59 -41.48 2.53
CA GLU A 447 -2.41 -40.85 1.95
C GLU A 447 -2.33 -39.40 2.38
N LEU A 448 -1.14 -38.94 2.77
CA LEU A 448 -0.90 -37.60 3.25
C LEU A 448 0.01 -36.84 2.29
N ASN A 449 -0.43 -35.67 1.85
CA ASN A 449 0.41 -34.78 1.06
C ASN A 449 1.25 -33.87 2.00
N VAL A 450 2.53 -33.75 1.70
CA VAL A 450 3.48 -32.95 2.48
C VAL A 450 4.10 -31.88 1.60
N VAL A 451 3.93 -30.62 2.02
CA VAL A 451 4.60 -29.47 1.41
C VAL A 451 5.80 -29.12 2.27
N ILE A 452 6.99 -29.26 1.73
CA ILE A 452 8.22 -28.92 2.43
C ILE A 452 8.48 -27.44 2.27
N VAL A 453 8.47 -26.73 3.38
CA VAL A 453 8.68 -25.27 3.44
C VAL A 453 9.96 -24.93 4.17
N GLN A 454 10.57 -23.84 3.78
CA GLN A 454 11.78 -23.30 4.40
C GLN A 454 11.43 -22.16 5.34
N LYS A 455 11.89 -22.25 6.60
CA LYS A 455 11.83 -21.20 7.60
C LYS A 455 13.27 -20.87 8.04
N GLY A 456 13.81 -19.77 7.56
CA GLY A 456 15.23 -19.46 7.75
C GLY A 456 16.11 -20.58 7.20
N GLU A 457 16.90 -21.24 8.06
CA GLU A 457 17.75 -22.39 7.68
C GLU A 457 17.08 -23.75 7.90
N GLN A 458 15.90 -23.81 8.50
CA GLN A 458 15.21 -25.04 8.83
C GLN A 458 14.14 -25.39 7.79
N LYS A 459 14.07 -26.68 7.44
CA LYS A 459 13.01 -27.24 6.62
C LYS A 459 11.96 -27.90 7.49
N ILE A 460 10.69 -27.70 7.16
CA ILE A 460 9.53 -28.22 7.88
C ILE A 460 8.55 -28.81 6.86
N GLY A 461 8.02 -29.99 7.13
CA GLY A 461 6.98 -30.61 6.30
C GLY A 461 5.60 -30.21 6.80
N LEU A 462 4.84 -29.46 5.99
CA LEU A 462 3.42 -29.17 6.22
C LEU A 462 2.55 -30.28 5.67
N VAL A 463 1.85 -30.96 6.55
CA VAL A 463 0.90 -32.00 6.16
C VAL A 463 -0.44 -31.35 5.80
N VAL A 464 -0.87 -31.54 4.55
CA VAL A 464 -2.11 -31.06 3.97
C VAL A 464 -2.92 -32.23 3.42
N GLU A 465 -4.19 -32.03 3.14
CA GLU A 465 -5.06 -33.09 2.66
C GLU A 465 -4.94 -33.29 1.16
N ASP A 466 -4.94 -32.17 0.40
CA ASP A 466 -4.85 -32.25 -1.06
C ASP A 466 -4.10 -31.07 -1.65
N LEU A 467 -3.46 -31.27 -2.80
CA LEU A 467 -2.75 -30.25 -3.57
C LEU A 467 -3.61 -29.88 -4.79
N ILE A 468 -4.21 -28.70 -4.77
CA ILE A 468 -5.05 -28.23 -5.90
C ILE A 468 -4.17 -27.90 -7.11
N GLY A 469 -3.03 -27.22 -6.87
CA GLY A 469 -2.07 -26.82 -7.89
C GLY A 469 -1.52 -25.43 -7.72
N GLN A 470 -0.61 -25.04 -8.61
CA GLN A 470 0.02 -23.73 -8.61
C GLN A 470 -0.87 -22.73 -9.35
N GLN A 471 -1.06 -21.56 -8.74
CA GLN A 471 -1.83 -20.46 -9.33
C GLN A 471 -1.23 -19.11 -8.99
N GLU A 472 -1.35 -18.16 -9.90
CA GLU A 472 -1.10 -16.74 -9.60
C GLU A 472 -2.28 -16.17 -8.83
N ILE A 473 -2.00 -15.57 -7.68
CA ILE A 473 -3.00 -14.99 -6.80
C ILE A 473 -2.66 -13.56 -6.44
N VAL A 474 -3.69 -12.74 -6.25
CA VAL A 474 -3.55 -11.34 -5.82
C VAL A 474 -3.67 -11.28 -4.30
N ILE A 475 -2.64 -10.79 -3.62
CA ILE A 475 -2.70 -10.58 -2.17
C ILE A 475 -3.56 -9.35 -1.87
N SER A 476 -4.62 -9.55 -1.13
CA SER A 476 -5.43 -8.48 -0.55
C SER A 476 -5.20 -8.42 0.96
N SER A 477 -5.02 -7.22 1.51
CA SER A 477 -4.88 -7.05 2.96
C SER A 477 -6.19 -7.39 3.67
N LEU A 478 -6.08 -8.01 4.84
CA LEU A 478 -7.25 -8.39 5.69
C LEU A 478 -7.94 -7.18 6.36
N GLY A 479 -7.47 -5.96 6.08
CA GLY A 479 -7.99 -4.76 6.68
C GLY A 479 -7.57 -4.57 8.15
N LYS A 480 -7.93 -3.44 8.75
CA LYS A 480 -7.46 -3.06 10.09
C LYS A 480 -7.95 -3.96 11.22
N LEU A 481 -9.06 -4.68 11.03
CA LEU A 481 -9.65 -5.55 12.06
C LEU A 481 -8.94 -6.90 12.21
N LEU A 482 -8.35 -7.41 11.12
CA LEU A 482 -7.70 -8.71 11.06
C LEU A 482 -6.18 -8.58 10.81
N SER A 483 -5.65 -7.34 10.79
CA SER A 483 -4.21 -7.10 10.69
C SER A 483 -3.53 -7.56 11.97
N GLY A 484 -2.50 -8.41 11.83
CA GLY A 484 -1.72 -8.94 12.95
C GLY A 484 -2.12 -10.36 13.38
N LEU A 485 -2.92 -11.07 12.59
CA LEU A 485 -3.12 -12.51 12.77
C LEU A 485 -1.79 -13.23 12.46
N LEU A 486 -1.28 -13.99 13.43
CA LEU A 486 -0.10 -14.83 13.26
C LEU A 486 -0.40 -15.93 12.22
N GLY A 487 0.56 -16.20 11.35
CA GLY A 487 0.46 -17.25 10.35
C GLY A 487 -0.31 -16.88 9.07
N ILE A 488 -0.82 -15.63 8.92
CA ILE A 488 -1.57 -15.20 7.74
C ILE A 488 -1.05 -13.85 7.23
N VAL A 489 -0.60 -13.80 5.96
CA VAL A 489 -0.16 -12.58 5.27
C VAL A 489 -1.34 -11.77 4.74
N GLY A 490 -2.37 -12.44 4.25
CA GLY A 490 -3.48 -11.82 3.56
C GLY A 490 -4.50 -12.83 3.06
N ALA A 491 -5.36 -12.39 2.15
CA ALA A 491 -6.34 -13.25 1.48
C ALA A 491 -6.33 -13.02 -0.03
N SER A 492 -6.79 -14.00 -0.78
CA SER A 492 -7.03 -13.90 -2.22
C SER A 492 -8.42 -14.40 -2.57
N ILE A 493 -9.02 -13.86 -3.61
CA ILE A 493 -10.26 -14.36 -4.18
C ILE A 493 -9.89 -15.22 -5.40
N LEU A 494 -10.21 -16.49 -5.34
CA LEU A 494 -9.94 -17.45 -6.43
C LEU A 494 -10.94 -17.30 -7.59
N GLY A 495 -10.63 -17.89 -8.73
CA GLY A 495 -11.47 -17.80 -9.94
C GLY A 495 -12.88 -18.34 -9.78
N ASN A 496 -13.14 -19.23 -8.82
CA ASN A 496 -14.45 -19.73 -8.45
C ASN A 496 -15.21 -18.85 -7.43
N GLY A 497 -14.62 -17.71 -7.03
CA GLY A 497 -15.18 -16.78 -6.05
C GLY A 497 -14.94 -17.17 -4.58
N THR A 498 -14.25 -18.28 -4.28
CA THR A 498 -13.88 -18.62 -2.90
C THR A 498 -12.73 -17.74 -2.42
N VAL A 499 -12.74 -17.43 -1.11
CA VAL A 499 -11.65 -16.71 -0.45
C VAL A 499 -10.63 -17.72 0.05
N SER A 500 -9.37 -17.56 -0.35
CA SER A 500 -8.23 -18.33 0.15
C SER A 500 -7.38 -17.46 1.05
N LEU A 501 -7.02 -17.95 2.24
CA LEU A 501 -6.08 -17.27 3.13
C LEU A 501 -4.65 -17.63 2.73
N ILE A 502 -3.77 -16.63 2.74
CA ILE A 502 -2.37 -16.77 2.35
C ILE A 502 -1.54 -16.96 3.61
N LEU A 503 -0.83 -18.08 3.68
CA LEU A 503 -0.05 -18.45 4.86
C LEU A 503 1.28 -17.67 4.92
N ASP A 504 1.63 -17.26 6.14
CA ASP A 504 2.93 -16.70 6.49
C ASP A 504 3.78 -17.76 7.19
N ILE A 505 4.70 -18.36 6.45
CA ILE A 505 5.53 -19.47 6.95
C ILE A 505 6.45 -19.01 8.09
N GLU A 506 6.88 -17.74 8.11
CA GLU A 506 7.77 -17.21 9.15
C GLU A 506 7.08 -17.09 10.51
N THR A 507 5.78 -16.75 10.52
CA THR A 507 5.02 -16.51 11.76
C THR A 507 4.04 -17.64 12.11
N LEU A 508 3.92 -18.66 11.27
CA LEU A 508 2.98 -19.78 11.44
C LEU A 508 3.38 -20.72 12.59
N PHE A 509 4.68 -20.79 12.92
CA PHE A 509 5.26 -21.69 13.93
C PHE A 509 6.02 -20.95 15.03
#